data_d829eb3aea35269e592cd403788f2d44
#
_entry.id   d829eb3aea35269e592cd403788f2d44
#
_cell.length_a   1.000
_cell.length_b   1.000
_cell.length_c   1.000
_cell.angle_alpha   90.00
_cell.angle_beta   90.00
_cell.angle_gamma   90.00
#
_symmetry.space_group_name_H-M   'P 1'
#
loop_
_entity.id
_entity.type
_entity.pdbx_description
1 polymer ?
#
loop_
_entity_poly.entity_id
_entity_poly.type
_entity_poly.pdbx_seq_one_letter_code
_entity_poly.pdbx_strand_id
1 'polypeptide(L)'
;MIINKKIMIITDSVSMPRPGILYEDTWISLLKNRFSSYDIMDRSGRGSTSKRLVTEGGGGADLLETYMPAVVILQIGITECAPRLFKKHGFENFLIKRIIPGRFIPDYIKYVKRRRGRNPEITEIPPQEYRRNISNFAERCEKINCRLLIIKILKPTSLYLAKSPHVKQNIDLYNRIIVEIADEYSCITLLNPLEDIESIDHLCVDELHINKEGHRIYYKKISDSLSFICPV
;
A
#
# COMPACT_ATOMS: atom_id res chain seq x y z
N MET A 1 -11.65 33.00 -0.02
CA MET A 1 -10.62 31.97 -0.30
C MET A 1 -11.34 30.71 -0.75
N ILE A 2 -11.10 30.22 -1.97
CA ILE A 2 -11.73 28.97 -2.45
C ILE A 2 -11.05 27.81 -1.71
N ILE A 3 -11.80 27.10 -0.88
CA ILE A 3 -11.27 25.91 -0.18
C ILE A 3 -11.02 24.84 -1.24
N ASN A 4 -9.77 24.35 -1.31
CA ASN A 4 -9.44 23.23 -2.18
C ASN A 4 -10.09 21.96 -1.63
N LYS A 5 -11.10 21.46 -2.33
CA LYS A 5 -11.91 20.29 -1.94
C LYS A 5 -11.52 19.01 -2.69
N LYS A 6 -10.25 18.86 -3.05
CA LYS A 6 -9.77 17.66 -3.77
C LYS A 6 -9.02 16.72 -2.83
N ILE A 7 -9.39 15.45 -2.84
CA ILE A 7 -8.71 14.37 -2.13
C ILE A 7 -8.26 13.32 -3.15
N MET A 8 -6.99 12.96 -3.14
CA MET A 8 -6.47 11.88 -3.98
C MET A 8 -6.18 10.65 -3.12
N ILE A 9 -6.64 9.49 -3.55
CA ILE A 9 -6.41 8.21 -2.88
C ILE A 9 -5.50 7.35 -3.76
N ILE A 10 -4.30 7.02 -3.28
CA ILE A 10 -3.33 6.18 -3.98
C ILE A 10 -3.09 4.93 -3.11
N THR A 11 -3.56 3.77 -3.58
CA THR A 11 -3.47 2.54 -2.79
C THR A 11 -3.09 1.32 -3.62
N ASP A 12 -2.78 0.24 -2.92
CA ASP A 12 -2.62 -1.08 -3.50
C ASP A 12 -3.91 -1.92 -3.40
N SER A 13 -3.77 -3.23 -3.52
CA SER A 13 -4.92 -4.15 -3.55
C SER A 13 -5.62 -4.37 -2.21
N VAL A 14 -5.04 -3.94 -1.09
CA VAL A 14 -5.65 -4.09 0.25
C VAL A 14 -6.93 -3.28 0.37
N SER A 15 -7.01 -2.15 -0.32
CA SER A 15 -8.18 -1.25 -0.32
C SER A 15 -9.27 -1.62 -1.32
N MET A 16 -9.00 -2.59 -2.19
CA MET A 16 -9.88 -2.90 -3.34
C MET A 16 -10.89 -3.99 -2.99
N PRO A 17 -12.03 -4.05 -3.74
CA PRO A 17 -13.00 -5.13 -3.63
C PRO A 17 -12.37 -6.52 -3.80
N ARG A 18 -12.95 -7.51 -3.14
CA ARG A 18 -12.57 -8.92 -3.21
C ARG A 18 -13.83 -9.78 -3.38
N PRO A 19 -13.71 -11.07 -3.76
CA PRO A 19 -14.86 -11.96 -3.74
C PRO A 19 -15.58 -11.91 -2.39
N GLY A 20 -16.88 -11.61 -2.42
CA GLY A 20 -17.71 -11.43 -1.22
C GLY A 20 -17.66 -10.02 -0.59
N ILE A 21 -16.90 -9.08 -1.15
CA ILE A 21 -16.83 -7.69 -0.72
C ILE A 21 -17.10 -6.79 -1.93
N LEU A 22 -18.22 -6.10 -1.92
CA LEU A 22 -18.58 -5.16 -2.98
C LEU A 22 -17.77 -3.86 -2.87
N TYR A 23 -17.68 -3.10 -3.96
CA TYR A 23 -17.02 -1.79 -3.95
C TYR A 23 -17.64 -0.84 -2.91
N GLU A 24 -18.95 -0.85 -2.77
CA GLU A 24 -19.71 -0.06 -1.80
C GLU A 24 -19.34 -0.36 -0.33
N ASP A 25 -18.84 -1.57 -0.05
CA ASP A 25 -18.40 -1.97 1.28
C ASP A 25 -16.94 -1.54 1.58
N THR A 26 -16.21 -1.04 0.58
CA THR A 26 -14.82 -0.59 0.79
C THR A 26 -14.75 0.74 1.53
N TRP A 27 -13.69 0.93 2.32
CA TRP A 27 -13.48 2.19 3.02
C TRP A 27 -13.40 3.39 2.06
N ILE A 28 -12.94 3.19 0.81
CA ILE A 28 -12.86 4.23 -0.22
C ILE A 28 -14.27 4.69 -0.61
N SER A 29 -15.18 3.76 -0.89
CA SER A 29 -16.57 4.08 -1.21
C SER A 29 -17.28 4.76 -0.05
N LEU A 30 -17.07 4.27 1.17
CA LEU A 30 -17.64 4.88 2.38
C LEU A 30 -17.15 6.31 2.60
N LEU A 31 -15.85 6.59 2.32
CA LEU A 31 -15.32 7.95 2.36
C LEU A 31 -15.93 8.84 1.29
N LYS A 32 -16.08 8.37 0.05
CA LYS A 32 -16.75 9.13 -1.03
C LYS A 32 -18.16 9.55 -0.63
N ASN A 33 -18.90 8.66 0.02
CA ASN A 33 -20.26 8.97 0.47
C ASN A 33 -20.27 10.03 1.59
N ARG A 34 -19.36 9.92 2.58
CA ARG A 34 -19.29 10.87 3.69
C ARG A 34 -18.77 12.24 3.27
N PHE A 35 -17.75 12.29 2.44
CA PHE A 35 -17.14 13.51 1.94
C PHE A 35 -17.64 13.87 0.53
N SER A 36 -18.95 13.74 0.31
CA SER A 36 -19.59 13.95 -1.01
C SER A 36 -19.45 15.36 -1.56
N SER A 37 -19.13 16.34 -0.70
CA SER A 37 -18.80 17.72 -1.11
C SER A 37 -17.37 17.89 -1.62
N TYR A 38 -16.54 16.83 -1.54
CA TYR A 38 -15.16 16.78 -2.01
C TYR A 38 -15.04 16.00 -3.33
N ASP A 39 -14.15 16.46 -4.20
CA ASP A 39 -13.74 15.71 -5.40
C ASP A 39 -12.72 14.65 -4.99
N ILE A 40 -13.17 13.38 -4.85
CA ILE A 40 -12.34 12.26 -4.41
C ILE A 40 -11.91 11.43 -5.61
N MET A 41 -10.63 11.52 -5.94
CA MET A 41 -9.98 10.79 -7.03
C MET A 41 -9.42 9.47 -6.51
N ASP A 42 -10.05 8.35 -6.86
CA ASP A 42 -9.59 7.02 -6.53
C ASP A 42 -8.57 6.54 -7.58
N ARG A 43 -7.34 6.35 -7.13
CA ARG A 43 -6.20 5.83 -7.90
C ARG A 43 -5.68 4.51 -7.37
N SER A 44 -6.56 3.71 -6.78
CA SER A 44 -6.23 2.36 -6.33
C SER A 44 -5.76 1.47 -7.49
N GLY A 45 -4.80 0.61 -7.23
CA GLY A 45 -4.28 -0.30 -8.25
C GLY A 45 -3.70 -1.59 -7.67
N ARG A 46 -4.05 -2.74 -8.27
CA ARG A 46 -3.52 -4.04 -7.85
C ARG A 46 -2.00 -4.10 -8.01
N GLY A 47 -1.32 -4.48 -6.93
CA GLY A 47 0.13 -4.61 -6.96
C GLY A 47 0.86 -3.27 -7.14
N SER A 48 0.22 -2.16 -6.79
CA SER A 48 0.84 -0.83 -6.78
C SER A 48 2.07 -0.82 -5.87
N THR A 49 3.10 -0.11 -6.32
CA THR A 49 4.35 0.09 -5.59
C THR A 49 4.72 1.57 -5.58
N SER A 50 5.69 1.95 -4.74
CA SER A 50 6.19 3.32 -4.65
C SER A 50 6.82 3.84 -5.95
N LYS A 51 7.21 2.97 -6.88
CA LYS A 51 7.62 3.39 -8.24
C LYS A 51 6.56 4.23 -8.93
N ARG A 52 5.29 3.92 -8.67
CA ARG A 52 4.17 4.65 -9.22
C ARG A 52 4.16 6.14 -8.82
N LEU A 53 4.76 6.47 -7.69
CA LEU A 53 4.81 7.84 -7.18
C LEU A 53 5.83 8.72 -7.90
N VAL A 54 6.83 8.11 -8.57
CA VAL A 54 7.97 8.81 -9.17
C VAL A 54 8.16 8.54 -10.67
N THR A 55 7.39 7.62 -11.25
CA THR A 55 7.47 7.28 -12.68
C THR A 55 6.42 8.05 -13.47
N GLU A 56 6.82 8.69 -14.57
CA GLU A 56 5.91 9.33 -15.51
C GLU A 56 4.85 8.34 -16.03
N GLY A 57 3.60 8.78 -16.11
CA GLY A 57 2.46 7.94 -16.48
C GLY A 57 2.09 6.87 -15.44
N GLY A 58 2.81 6.82 -14.30
CA GLY A 58 2.56 5.87 -13.23
C GLY A 58 1.38 6.21 -12.32
N GLY A 59 0.72 7.34 -12.56
CA GLY A 59 -0.45 7.79 -11.79
C GLY A 59 -0.11 8.46 -10.46
N GLY A 60 1.14 8.88 -10.27
CA GLY A 60 1.59 9.59 -9.08
C GLY A 60 2.44 10.83 -9.41
N ALA A 61 3.29 10.72 -10.45
CA ALA A 61 4.19 11.82 -10.78
C ALA A 61 3.49 13.02 -11.42
N ASP A 62 2.66 12.77 -12.39
CA ASP A 62 1.92 13.77 -13.16
C ASP A 62 0.59 14.16 -12.51
N LEU A 63 -0.01 13.27 -11.74
CA LEU A 63 -1.33 13.51 -11.16
C LEU A 63 -1.29 14.46 -9.96
N LEU A 64 -0.23 14.44 -9.17
CA LEU A 64 -0.11 15.32 -8.00
C LEU A 64 -0.13 16.80 -8.41
N GLU A 65 0.72 17.18 -9.35
CA GLU A 65 0.84 18.56 -9.85
C GLU A 65 -0.32 18.96 -10.77
N THR A 66 -0.87 18.01 -11.51
CA THR A 66 -2.03 18.27 -12.38
C THR A 66 -3.30 18.55 -11.60
N TYR A 67 -3.58 17.73 -10.58
CA TYR A 67 -4.81 17.85 -9.80
C TYR A 67 -4.68 18.77 -8.58
N MET A 68 -3.48 19.00 -8.08
CA MET A 68 -3.22 19.84 -6.90
C MET A 68 -4.16 19.51 -5.73
N PRO A 69 -4.21 18.25 -5.25
CA PRO A 69 -5.12 17.89 -4.16
C PRO A 69 -4.75 18.58 -2.86
N ALA A 70 -5.74 18.85 -2.00
CA ALA A 70 -5.49 19.32 -0.64
C ALA A 70 -4.93 18.21 0.25
N VAL A 71 -5.35 16.97 -0.01
CA VAL A 71 -4.93 15.79 0.75
C VAL A 71 -4.68 14.62 -0.20
N VAL A 72 -3.60 13.90 0.05
CA VAL A 72 -3.36 12.56 -0.51
C VAL A 72 -3.47 11.53 0.61
N ILE A 73 -4.24 10.46 0.38
CA ILE A 73 -4.25 9.26 1.22
C ILE A 73 -3.42 8.20 0.51
N LEU A 74 -2.32 7.78 1.13
CA LEU A 74 -1.38 6.83 0.58
C LEU A 74 -1.39 5.52 1.37
N GLN A 75 -1.70 4.39 0.72
CA GLN A 75 -1.59 3.05 1.29
C GLN A 75 -0.89 2.12 0.30
N ILE A 76 0.41 1.99 0.44
CA ILE A 76 1.27 1.09 -0.35
C ILE A 76 2.35 0.50 0.55
N GLY A 77 2.99 -0.58 0.11
CA GLY A 77 4.14 -1.14 0.82
C GLY A 77 4.10 -2.65 0.94
N ILE A 78 2.94 -3.28 1.10
CA ILE A 78 2.86 -4.75 1.24
C ILE A 78 3.33 -5.47 -0.03
N THR A 79 3.03 -4.92 -1.20
CA THR A 79 3.52 -5.46 -2.47
C THR A 79 5.04 -5.40 -2.58
N GLU A 80 5.63 -4.39 -1.98
CA GLU A 80 7.06 -4.08 -2.04
C GLU A 80 7.86 -4.91 -1.07
N CYS A 81 7.45 -4.92 0.20
CA CYS A 81 8.19 -5.54 1.30
C CYS A 81 8.00 -7.07 1.39
N ALA A 82 6.93 -7.61 0.81
CA ALA A 82 6.63 -9.03 0.90
C ALA A 82 7.80 -9.88 0.37
N PRO A 83 8.35 -10.83 1.17
CA PRO A 83 9.40 -11.72 0.73
C PRO A 83 8.98 -12.54 -0.49
N ARG A 84 9.83 -12.61 -1.49
CA ARG A 84 9.54 -13.30 -2.75
C ARG A 84 10.49 -14.44 -3.01
N LEU A 85 10.05 -15.40 -3.77
CA LEU A 85 10.93 -16.46 -4.30
C LEU A 85 11.87 -15.91 -5.37
N PHE A 86 11.33 -15.00 -6.21
CA PHE A 86 12.03 -14.38 -7.33
C PHE A 86 11.58 -12.93 -7.48
N LYS A 87 12.47 -12.04 -7.91
CA LYS A 87 12.10 -10.69 -8.33
C LYS A 87 11.24 -10.78 -9.60
N LYS A 88 10.16 -10.01 -9.67
CA LYS A 88 9.21 -10.01 -10.81
C LYS A 88 9.90 -9.78 -12.16
N HIS A 89 10.88 -8.89 -12.18
CA HIS A 89 11.69 -8.55 -13.36
C HIS A 89 13.14 -9.05 -13.25
N GLY A 90 13.41 -10.05 -12.39
CA GLY A 90 14.73 -10.63 -12.21
C GLY A 90 15.07 -11.63 -13.31
N PHE A 91 16.39 -11.83 -13.51
CA PHE A 91 16.94 -12.78 -14.48
C PHE A 91 16.38 -14.21 -14.30
N GLU A 92 16.23 -14.67 -13.06
CA GLU A 92 15.66 -16.00 -12.78
C GLU A 92 14.19 -16.12 -13.27
N ASN A 93 13.39 -15.06 -13.08
CA ASN A 93 12.01 -15.07 -13.56
C ASN A 93 11.94 -15.02 -15.09
N PHE A 94 12.90 -14.36 -15.73
CA PHE A 94 13.07 -14.40 -17.18
C PHE A 94 13.43 -15.82 -17.66
N LEU A 95 14.38 -16.48 -17.00
CA LEU A 95 14.75 -17.87 -17.32
C LEU A 95 13.57 -18.83 -17.17
N ILE A 96 12.81 -18.72 -16.07
CA ILE A 96 11.62 -19.55 -15.82
C ILE A 96 10.61 -19.40 -16.97
N LYS A 97 10.37 -18.17 -17.42
CA LYS A 97 9.37 -17.89 -18.47
C LYS A 97 9.81 -18.24 -19.88
N ARG A 98 11.12 -18.21 -20.17
CA ARG A 98 11.65 -18.33 -21.53
C ARG A 98 12.36 -19.63 -21.79
N ILE A 99 12.97 -20.26 -20.79
CA ILE A 99 13.90 -21.38 -20.97
C ILE A 99 13.33 -22.67 -20.38
N ILE A 100 12.63 -22.58 -19.24
CA ILE A 100 12.07 -23.79 -18.61
C ILE A 100 10.75 -24.15 -19.29
N PRO A 101 10.63 -25.36 -19.90
CA PRO A 101 9.37 -25.82 -20.43
C PRO A 101 8.27 -25.79 -19.37
N GLY A 102 7.07 -25.29 -19.71
CA GLY A 102 5.97 -25.04 -18.77
C GLY A 102 5.65 -26.22 -17.84
N ARG A 103 5.80 -27.48 -18.34
CA ARG A 103 5.58 -28.71 -17.54
C ARG A 103 6.54 -28.86 -16.35
N PHE A 104 7.73 -28.27 -16.40
CA PHE A 104 8.74 -28.36 -15.32
C PHE A 104 8.74 -27.17 -14.36
N ILE A 105 7.99 -26.10 -14.66
CA ILE A 105 7.91 -24.91 -13.82
C ILE A 105 7.41 -25.22 -12.40
N PRO A 106 6.35 -26.03 -12.20
CA PRO A 106 5.89 -26.36 -10.85
C PRO A 106 6.95 -27.07 -10.00
N ASP A 107 7.68 -28.01 -10.58
CA ASP A 107 8.73 -28.76 -9.89
C ASP A 107 9.91 -27.87 -9.55
N TYR A 108 10.31 -27.00 -10.46
CA TYR A 108 11.35 -26.00 -10.20
C TYR A 108 10.95 -25.03 -9.07
N ILE A 109 9.72 -24.53 -9.09
CA ILE A 109 9.21 -23.69 -8.00
C ILE A 109 9.21 -24.43 -6.67
N LYS A 110 8.79 -25.71 -6.67
CA LYS A 110 8.80 -26.58 -5.49
C LYS A 110 10.22 -26.79 -4.96
N TYR A 111 11.17 -27.06 -5.85
CA TYR A 111 12.59 -27.18 -5.53
C TYR A 111 13.15 -25.91 -4.88
N VAL A 112 12.91 -24.75 -5.48
CA VAL A 112 13.37 -23.46 -4.94
C VAL A 112 12.73 -23.14 -3.59
N LYS A 113 11.42 -23.38 -3.44
CA LYS A 113 10.73 -23.26 -2.15
C LYS A 113 11.37 -24.12 -1.06
N ARG A 114 11.73 -25.36 -1.40
CA ARG A 114 12.34 -26.32 -0.46
C ARG A 114 13.75 -25.91 -0.05
N ARG A 115 14.53 -25.33 -0.95
CA ARG A 115 15.94 -25.03 -0.74
C ARG A 115 16.22 -23.66 -0.12
N ARG A 116 15.48 -22.64 -0.48
CA ARG A 116 15.70 -21.26 0.03
C ARG A 116 14.47 -20.57 0.63
N GLY A 117 13.30 -21.21 0.54
CA GLY A 117 12.08 -20.58 1.00
C GLY A 117 11.81 -19.24 0.32
N ARG A 118 11.03 -18.38 0.97
CA ARG A 118 10.89 -16.97 0.61
C ARG A 118 11.98 -16.18 1.31
N ASN A 119 12.95 -15.72 0.53
CA ASN A 119 14.07 -14.95 1.08
C ASN A 119 13.59 -13.54 1.47
N PRO A 120 13.77 -13.10 2.74
CA PRO A 120 13.40 -11.76 3.17
C PRO A 120 14.15 -10.65 2.44
N GLU A 121 15.36 -10.91 1.93
CA GLU A 121 16.15 -9.94 1.18
C GLU A 121 15.65 -9.74 -0.27
N ILE A 122 14.86 -10.69 -0.80
CA ILE A 122 14.28 -10.58 -2.14
C ILE A 122 12.91 -9.89 -2.01
N THR A 123 12.90 -8.59 -2.15
CA THR A 123 11.71 -7.74 -2.16
C THR A 123 11.47 -7.16 -3.57
N GLU A 124 10.24 -6.72 -3.86
CA GLU A 124 9.93 -6.10 -5.17
C GLU A 124 10.64 -4.76 -5.33
N ILE A 125 10.61 -3.93 -4.30
CA ILE A 125 11.31 -2.65 -4.21
C ILE A 125 12.22 -2.70 -2.97
N PRO A 126 13.55 -2.55 -3.11
CA PRO A 126 14.46 -2.54 -1.97
C PRO A 126 14.16 -1.39 -0.98
N PRO A 127 14.49 -1.55 0.32
CA PRO A 127 14.21 -0.53 1.36
C PRO A 127 14.72 0.87 1.02
N GLN A 128 15.93 0.98 0.46
CA GLN A 128 16.52 2.28 0.08
C GLN A 128 15.76 2.95 -1.08
N GLU A 129 15.32 2.15 -2.06
CA GLU A 129 14.51 2.66 -3.18
C GLU A 129 13.11 3.06 -2.69
N TYR A 130 12.51 2.29 -1.76
CA TYR A 130 11.24 2.63 -1.14
C TYR A 130 11.33 3.96 -0.40
N ARG A 131 12.34 4.13 0.48
CA ARG A 131 12.60 5.41 1.17
C ARG A 131 12.67 6.57 0.18
N ARG A 132 13.55 6.46 -0.83
CA ARG A 132 13.73 7.51 -1.84
C ARG A 132 12.42 7.88 -2.55
N ASN A 133 11.61 6.90 -2.92
CA ASN A 133 10.36 7.13 -3.63
C ASN A 133 9.33 7.84 -2.75
N ILE A 134 9.19 7.43 -1.47
CA ILE A 134 8.27 8.07 -0.52
C ILE A 134 8.74 9.49 -0.18
N SER A 135 10.04 9.68 0.12
CA SER A 135 10.59 11.02 0.43
C SER A 135 10.42 11.99 -0.74
N ASN A 136 10.71 11.55 -1.98
CA ASN A 136 10.48 12.37 -3.17
C ASN A 136 9.01 12.78 -3.31
N PHE A 137 8.09 11.86 -3.05
CA PHE A 137 6.66 12.16 -3.12
C PHE A 137 6.22 13.13 -2.00
N ALA A 138 6.74 12.96 -0.78
CA ALA A 138 6.47 13.85 0.34
C ALA A 138 6.98 15.29 0.08
N GLU A 139 8.20 15.42 -0.44
CA GLU A 139 8.76 16.72 -0.85
C GLU A 139 7.87 17.45 -1.88
N ARG A 140 7.33 16.70 -2.85
CA ARG A 140 6.41 17.25 -3.85
C ARG A 140 5.07 17.65 -3.24
N CYS A 141 4.55 16.88 -2.27
CA CYS A 141 3.37 17.26 -1.51
C CYS A 141 3.59 18.58 -0.75
N GLU A 142 4.72 18.74 -0.07
CA GLU A 142 5.06 19.99 0.63
C GLU A 142 5.12 21.19 -0.33
N LYS A 143 5.73 21.04 -1.50
CA LYS A 143 5.84 22.12 -2.51
C LYS A 143 4.48 22.67 -2.96
N ILE A 144 3.45 21.83 -2.97
CA ILE A 144 2.09 22.24 -3.37
C ILE A 144 1.15 22.44 -2.16
N ASN A 145 1.68 22.47 -0.93
CA ASN A 145 0.90 22.56 0.32
C ASN A 145 -0.17 21.47 0.45
N CYS A 146 0.13 20.26 -0.02
CA CYS A 146 -0.73 19.08 0.10
C CYS A 146 -0.42 18.29 1.37
N ARG A 147 -1.43 17.95 2.16
CA ARG A 147 -1.28 17.02 3.30
C ARG A 147 -1.17 15.59 2.78
N LEU A 148 -0.27 14.81 3.36
CA LEU A 148 -0.03 13.41 3.01
C LEU A 148 -0.38 12.51 4.20
N LEU A 149 -1.54 11.85 4.13
CA LEU A 149 -1.95 10.84 5.11
C LEU A 149 -1.43 9.48 4.67
N ILE A 150 -0.40 8.97 5.34
CA ILE A 150 0.17 7.65 5.04
C ILE A 150 -0.42 6.61 5.98
N ILE A 151 -1.06 5.60 5.41
CA ILE A 151 -1.53 4.42 6.15
C ILE A 151 -0.39 3.41 6.21
N LYS A 152 0.02 3.05 7.44
CA LYS A 152 1.06 2.05 7.67
C LYS A 152 0.67 0.69 7.10
N ILE A 153 1.67 -0.07 6.68
CA ILE A 153 1.47 -1.44 6.20
C ILE A 153 0.88 -2.26 7.34
N LEU A 154 -0.24 -2.95 7.07
CA LEU A 154 -0.92 -3.76 8.07
C LEU A 154 -0.03 -4.92 8.54
N LYS A 155 -0.20 -5.33 9.80
CA LYS A 155 0.46 -6.52 10.33
C LYS A 155 0.02 -7.78 9.57
N PRO A 156 0.86 -8.83 9.49
CA PRO A 156 0.49 -10.04 8.77
C PRO A 156 -0.52 -10.88 9.57
N THR A 157 -1.41 -11.58 8.85
CA THR A 157 -2.24 -12.63 9.45
C THR A 157 -1.39 -13.86 9.83
N SER A 158 -1.94 -14.73 10.69
CA SER A 158 -1.33 -16.02 11.00
C SER A 158 -1.13 -16.88 9.74
N LEU A 159 -2.09 -16.83 8.81
CA LEU A 159 -2.00 -17.51 7.52
C LEU A 159 -0.84 -16.98 6.67
N TYR A 160 -0.59 -15.67 6.70
CA TYR A 160 0.53 -15.08 5.97
C TYR A 160 1.87 -15.47 6.60
N LEU A 161 1.95 -15.46 7.93
CA LEU A 161 3.15 -15.91 8.66
C LEU A 161 3.48 -17.36 8.37
N ALA A 162 2.49 -18.25 8.33
CA ALA A 162 2.69 -19.66 7.96
C ALA A 162 3.26 -19.83 6.54
N LYS A 163 2.85 -18.98 5.59
CA LYS A 163 3.37 -18.99 4.20
C LYS A 163 4.73 -18.31 4.04
N SER A 164 5.01 -17.31 4.84
CA SER A 164 6.20 -16.45 4.73
C SER A 164 6.64 -15.98 6.13
N PRO A 165 7.39 -16.79 6.87
CA PRO A 165 7.77 -16.49 8.26
C PRO A 165 8.48 -15.13 8.44
N HIS A 166 9.20 -14.69 7.44
CA HIS A 166 9.95 -13.43 7.47
C HIS A 166 9.15 -12.18 7.06
N VAL A 167 7.84 -12.35 6.71
CA VAL A 167 7.05 -11.21 6.22
C VAL A 167 6.88 -10.13 7.28
N LYS A 168 6.74 -10.52 8.56
CA LYS A 168 6.62 -9.55 9.66
C LYS A 168 7.85 -8.67 9.79
N GLN A 169 9.05 -9.27 9.72
CA GLN A 169 10.32 -8.54 9.78
C GLN A 169 10.41 -7.46 8.68
N ASN A 170 9.98 -7.80 7.47
CA ASN A 170 9.97 -6.86 6.36
C ASN A 170 8.92 -5.76 6.54
N ILE A 171 7.72 -6.11 6.98
CA ILE A 171 6.67 -5.12 7.29
C ILE A 171 7.17 -4.12 8.35
N ASP A 172 7.77 -4.62 9.42
CA ASP A 172 8.31 -3.80 10.50
C ASP A 172 9.43 -2.85 9.98
N LEU A 173 10.32 -3.35 9.10
CA LEU A 173 11.36 -2.56 8.48
C LEU A 173 10.79 -1.42 7.62
N TYR A 174 9.81 -1.72 6.73
CA TYR A 174 9.25 -0.71 5.85
C TYR A 174 8.35 0.27 6.61
N ASN A 175 7.64 -0.16 7.63
CA ASN A 175 6.90 0.74 8.53
C ASN A 175 7.84 1.67 9.32
N ARG A 176 9.03 1.20 9.71
CA ARG A 176 10.04 2.05 10.35
C ARG A 176 10.52 3.14 9.39
N ILE A 177 10.78 2.79 8.12
CA ILE A 177 11.13 3.77 7.08
C ILE A 177 10.03 4.84 6.93
N ILE A 178 8.75 4.44 6.95
CA ILE A 178 7.64 5.41 6.89
C ILE A 178 7.66 6.35 8.10
N VAL A 179 7.91 5.83 9.31
CA VAL A 179 7.99 6.65 10.53
C VAL A 179 9.12 7.66 10.43
N GLU A 180 10.32 7.21 10.05
CA GLU A 180 11.48 8.08 9.89
C GLU A 180 11.24 9.20 8.86
N ILE A 181 10.58 8.89 7.74
CA ILE A 181 10.22 9.90 6.74
C ILE A 181 9.18 10.88 7.30
N ALA A 182 8.22 10.41 8.10
CA ALA A 182 7.22 11.29 8.69
C ALA A 182 7.82 12.29 9.69
N ASP A 183 8.92 11.95 10.33
CA ASP A 183 9.68 12.87 11.19
C ASP A 183 10.45 13.94 10.37
N GLU A 184 10.75 13.65 9.10
CA GLU A 184 11.46 14.56 8.19
C GLU A 184 10.54 15.57 7.48
N TYR A 185 9.25 15.24 7.26
CA TYR A 185 8.32 16.02 6.45
C TYR A 185 7.05 16.42 7.21
N SER A 186 6.86 17.72 7.41
CA SER A 186 5.74 18.27 8.20
C SER A 186 4.36 18.09 7.55
N CYS A 187 4.32 17.79 6.26
CA CYS A 187 3.07 17.52 5.54
C CYS A 187 2.50 16.12 5.84
N ILE A 188 3.29 15.21 6.46
CA ILE A 188 2.88 13.83 6.69
C ILE A 188 2.11 13.68 8.00
N THR A 189 1.03 12.91 7.92
CA THR A 189 0.31 12.36 9.08
C THR A 189 0.29 10.84 8.93
N LEU A 190 0.72 10.11 9.99
CA LEU A 190 0.69 8.65 9.98
C LEU A 190 -0.62 8.13 10.55
N LEU A 191 -1.13 7.07 9.97
CA LEU A 191 -2.29 6.35 10.45
C LEU A 191 -2.03 4.84 10.46
N ASN A 192 -2.33 4.19 11.58
CA ASN A 192 -2.39 2.74 11.68
C ASN A 192 -3.80 2.32 12.11
N PRO A 193 -4.71 2.01 11.16
CA PRO A 193 -6.10 1.73 11.51
C PRO A 193 -6.31 0.52 12.43
N LEU A 194 -5.38 -0.44 12.42
CA LEU A 194 -5.44 -1.69 13.18
C LEU A 194 -4.41 -1.75 14.32
N GLU A 195 -3.96 -0.59 14.84
CA GLU A 195 -2.91 -0.55 15.86
C GLU A 195 -3.31 -1.27 17.15
N ASP A 196 -4.52 -0.98 17.63
CA ASP A 196 -5.04 -1.48 18.89
C ASP A 196 -5.56 -2.94 18.82
N ILE A 197 -5.46 -3.59 17.66
CA ILE A 197 -5.98 -4.94 17.44
C ILE A 197 -4.83 -5.94 17.46
N GLU A 198 -4.87 -6.88 18.40
CA GLU A 198 -3.81 -7.86 18.59
C GLU A 198 -3.67 -8.81 17.39
N SER A 199 -4.75 -9.46 16.98
CA SER A 199 -4.81 -10.32 15.78
C SER A 199 -5.82 -9.78 14.77
N ILE A 200 -5.39 -9.68 13.52
CA ILE A 200 -6.23 -9.21 12.41
C ILE A 200 -6.83 -10.36 11.58
N ASP A 201 -6.67 -11.60 12.00
CA ASP A 201 -7.10 -12.77 11.22
C ASP A 201 -8.59 -12.73 10.90
N HIS A 202 -9.42 -12.33 11.86
CA HIS A 202 -10.87 -12.20 11.69
C HIS A 202 -11.29 -10.98 10.84
N LEU A 203 -10.38 -10.08 10.55
CA LEU A 203 -10.61 -8.88 9.73
C LEU A 203 -10.14 -9.04 8.28
N CYS A 204 -9.65 -10.23 7.90
CA CYS A 204 -9.14 -10.51 6.57
C CYS A 204 -9.93 -11.64 5.89
N VAL A 205 -10.01 -11.59 4.56
CA VAL A 205 -10.59 -12.66 3.72
C VAL A 205 -9.54 -13.65 3.27
N ASP A 206 -8.26 -13.26 3.32
CA ASP A 206 -7.11 -14.09 2.97
C ASP A 206 -5.87 -13.64 3.79
N GLU A 207 -4.67 -13.90 3.31
CA GLU A 207 -3.44 -13.59 4.04
C GLU A 207 -3.25 -12.11 4.39
N LEU A 208 -3.87 -11.18 3.62
CA LEU A 208 -3.59 -9.75 3.76
C LEU A 208 -4.73 -8.80 3.34
N HIS A 209 -5.77 -9.29 2.68
CA HIS A 209 -6.85 -8.43 2.22
C HIS A 209 -7.95 -8.35 3.27
N ILE A 210 -8.26 -7.13 3.69
CA ILE A 210 -9.27 -6.87 4.72
C ILE A 210 -10.68 -7.21 4.22
N ASN A 211 -11.50 -7.71 5.13
CA ASN A 211 -12.90 -8.00 4.90
C ASN A 211 -13.78 -6.76 5.14
N LYS A 212 -15.11 -6.91 5.07
CA LYS A 212 -16.07 -5.82 5.25
C LYS A 212 -15.92 -5.11 6.59
N GLU A 213 -15.64 -5.82 7.67
CA GLU A 213 -15.42 -5.25 9.00
C GLU A 213 -14.09 -4.49 9.05
N GLY A 214 -13.02 -5.06 8.50
CA GLY A 214 -11.74 -4.38 8.34
C GLY A 214 -11.88 -3.07 7.56
N HIS A 215 -12.65 -3.07 6.46
CA HIS A 215 -12.94 -1.84 5.71
C HIS A 215 -13.70 -0.80 6.54
N ARG A 216 -14.63 -1.20 7.41
CA ARG A 216 -15.35 -0.27 8.30
C ARG A 216 -14.42 0.36 9.34
N ILE A 217 -13.49 -0.41 9.89
CA ILE A 217 -12.49 0.12 10.85
C ILE A 217 -11.57 1.12 10.15
N TYR A 218 -11.07 0.78 8.95
CA TYR A 218 -10.27 1.70 8.13
C TYR A 218 -11.04 2.99 7.84
N TYR A 219 -12.29 2.87 7.37
CA TYR A 219 -13.16 4.02 7.10
C TYR A 219 -13.28 4.94 8.32
N LYS A 220 -13.58 4.38 9.51
CA LYS A 220 -13.74 5.16 10.74
C LYS A 220 -12.45 5.93 11.07
N LYS A 221 -11.32 5.24 11.17
CA LYS A 221 -10.03 5.84 11.54
C LYS A 221 -9.57 6.90 10.51
N ILE A 222 -9.74 6.62 9.20
CA ILE A 222 -9.38 7.58 8.14
C ILE A 222 -10.33 8.77 8.16
N SER A 223 -11.64 8.55 8.31
CA SER A 223 -12.65 9.61 8.38
C SER A 223 -12.41 10.55 9.55
N ASP A 224 -12.09 10.01 10.73
CA ASP A 224 -11.75 10.80 11.92
C ASP A 224 -10.52 11.69 11.63
N SER A 225 -9.46 11.11 11.08
CA SER A 225 -8.24 11.87 10.71
C SER A 225 -8.51 12.95 9.66
N LEU A 226 -9.32 12.65 8.64
CA LEU A 226 -9.69 13.61 7.61
C LEU A 226 -10.56 14.75 8.14
N SER A 227 -11.43 14.52 9.10
CA SER A 227 -12.30 15.55 9.67
C SER A 227 -11.51 16.68 10.36
N PHE A 228 -10.29 16.41 10.83
CA PHE A 228 -9.38 17.44 11.34
C PHE A 228 -8.69 18.25 10.23
N ILE A 229 -8.48 17.62 9.05
CA ILE A 229 -7.76 18.24 7.93
C ILE A 229 -8.76 18.91 6.97
N CYS A 230 -9.91 18.29 6.80
CA CYS A 230 -10.96 18.64 5.85
C CYS A 230 -12.30 18.77 6.62
N PRO A 231 -12.61 19.94 7.19
CA PRO A 231 -13.89 20.11 7.88
C PRO A 231 -15.06 19.90 6.91
N VAL A 232 -16.00 19.04 7.33
CA VAL A 232 -17.20 18.65 6.56
C VAL A 232 -18.27 19.73 6.68
#